data_5f1e450218965e54279dc041e48c4511
#
_entry.id   5f1e450218965e54279dc041e48c4511
#
_cell.length_a   1.000
_cell.length_b   1.000
_cell.length_c   1.000
_cell.angle_alpha   90.00
_cell.angle_beta   90.00
_cell.angle_gamma   90.00
#
_symmetry.space_group_name_H-M   'P 1'
#
loop_
_entity.id
_entity.type
_entity.pdbx_description
1 polymer ?
#
loop_
_entity_poly.entity_id
_entity_poly.type
_entity_poly.pdbx_seq_one_letter_code
_entity_poly.pdbx_strand_id
1 'polypeptide(L)'
;MSLATSHPAELNRRSLLQLGASVASLAMVGPTQAAKDELARRANPTKFQIACMTLPYAQFPLERALTGIKSAGYRNVAWGTTHREAQGKQIPVVAADAPPEKAKELGKKCRDLGLEPLLMFSGIYPEDAKAMEVFKSRIHQAAAAGIPEVLTFGHTKGGNRKLWVSRFKELGPIARDNGVRIVVKQHGGETGTGAACAEIIREVADDGIKVNYDAGNVMDYLRVDPIADIKKCADEVRSFCIKDHRTFLKDEDCGPGLGEIDHYKLLHPVAFTGRVIPLCCENIFAPLLPRPDKPEGIDALARRAREFLEIVTQGLLA
;
A
#
# COMPACT_ATOMS: atom_id res chain seq x y z
N MET A 1 64.97 37.99 -34.50
CA MET A 1 63.84 37.38 -33.72
C MET A 1 64.18 35.94 -33.45
N SER A 2 64.63 35.65 -32.23
CA SER A 2 65.10 34.32 -31.81
C SER A 2 63.95 33.55 -31.20
N LEU A 3 63.65 32.39 -31.73
CA LEU A 3 62.66 31.44 -31.17
C LEU A 3 63.36 30.63 -30.07
N ALA A 4 62.90 30.81 -28.84
CA ALA A 4 63.29 29.99 -27.68
C ALA A 4 62.51 28.65 -27.69
N THR A 5 63.27 27.57 -27.88
CA THR A 5 62.75 26.17 -27.69
C THR A 5 62.71 25.81 -26.22
N SER A 6 61.51 25.61 -25.67
CA SER A 6 61.33 25.05 -24.33
C SER A 6 61.53 23.54 -24.35
N HIS A 7 62.50 23.04 -23.56
CA HIS A 7 62.67 21.60 -23.30
C HIS A 7 61.61 21.08 -22.33
N PRO A 8 61.06 19.88 -22.51
CA PRO A 8 60.20 19.26 -21.53
C PRO A 8 61.03 18.83 -20.31
N ALA A 9 60.51 19.14 -19.10
CA ALA A 9 61.15 18.76 -17.87
C ALA A 9 61.06 17.21 -17.70
N GLU A 10 62.22 16.56 -17.58
CA GLU A 10 62.31 15.13 -17.25
C GLU A 10 61.85 14.90 -15.83
N LEU A 11 60.76 14.16 -15.68
CA LEU A 11 60.28 13.60 -14.39
C LEU A 11 61.28 12.53 -13.90
N ASN A 12 62.03 12.84 -12.86
CA ASN A 12 62.99 11.89 -12.31
C ASN A 12 62.30 10.89 -11.33
N ARG A 13 62.92 9.71 -11.12
CA ARG A 13 62.39 8.64 -10.27
C ARG A 13 62.09 9.06 -8.83
N ARG A 14 62.69 10.09 -8.29
CA ARG A 14 62.43 10.62 -6.94
C ARG A 14 61.12 11.38 -6.87
N SER A 15 60.72 12.11 -7.92
CA SER A 15 59.44 12.80 -8.00
C SER A 15 58.25 11.80 -8.08
N LEU A 16 58.44 10.67 -8.76
CA LEU A 16 57.44 9.57 -8.79
C LEU A 16 57.29 8.86 -7.46
N LEU A 17 58.36 8.71 -6.69
CA LEU A 17 58.29 8.09 -5.33
C LEU A 17 57.64 9.05 -4.31
N GLN A 18 57.77 10.34 -4.45
CA GLN A 18 57.08 11.31 -3.59
C GLN A 18 55.58 11.44 -3.90
N LEU A 19 55.16 11.28 -5.14
CA LEU A 19 53.74 11.16 -5.49
C LEU A 19 53.11 9.84 -4.97
N GLY A 20 53.89 8.73 -4.95
CA GLY A 20 53.44 7.45 -4.44
C GLY A 20 53.23 7.42 -2.91
N ALA A 21 54.02 8.22 -2.16
CA ALA A 21 53.90 8.29 -0.70
C ALA A 21 52.69 9.14 -0.22
N SER A 22 52.18 10.04 -1.03
CA SER A 22 51.01 10.87 -0.69
C SER A 22 49.66 10.17 -0.92
N VAL A 23 49.64 9.04 -1.63
CA VAL A 23 48.42 8.26 -1.89
C VAL A 23 48.17 7.17 -0.80
N ALA A 24 49.16 6.85 0.03
CA ALA A 24 49.08 5.82 1.05
C ALA A 24 48.40 6.27 2.36
N SER A 25 47.91 7.51 2.44
CA SER A 25 47.16 8.04 3.60
C SER A 25 45.67 8.22 3.32
N LEU A 26 45.08 7.45 2.42
CA LEU A 26 43.64 7.22 2.44
C LEU A 26 43.38 6.39 3.69
N ALA A 27 43.28 7.07 4.82
CA ALA A 27 42.77 6.52 6.05
C ALA A 27 41.51 5.72 5.70
N MET A 28 41.43 4.45 6.10
CA MET A 28 40.19 3.71 6.11
C MET A 28 39.23 4.49 7.01
N VAL A 29 38.52 5.46 6.41
CA VAL A 29 37.39 6.08 7.08
C VAL A 29 36.37 4.97 7.17
N GLY A 30 36.28 4.35 8.33
CA GLY A 30 35.24 3.36 8.60
C GLY A 30 33.86 3.98 8.27
N PRO A 31 32.86 3.16 7.99
CA PRO A 31 31.55 3.66 7.63
C PRO A 31 31.06 4.65 8.69
N THR A 32 30.54 5.78 8.24
CA THR A 32 29.95 6.80 9.11
C THR A 32 28.82 6.17 9.95
N GLN A 33 28.47 6.78 11.10
CA GLN A 33 27.35 6.30 11.91
C GLN A 33 26.07 6.19 11.07
N ALA A 34 25.77 7.15 10.22
CA ALA A 34 24.63 7.12 9.30
C ALA A 34 24.67 5.90 8.33
N ALA A 35 25.87 5.51 7.85
CA ALA A 35 26.01 4.33 7.00
C ALA A 35 25.82 3.03 7.79
N LYS A 36 26.26 2.99 9.06
CA LYS A 36 26.01 1.84 9.96
C LYS A 36 24.55 1.70 10.29
N ASP A 37 23.85 2.81 10.56
CA ASP A 37 22.43 2.84 10.86
C ASP A 37 21.59 2.41 9.64
N GLU A 38 21.98 2.83 8.45
CA GLU A 38 21.33 2.39 7.20
C GLU A 38 21.56 0.90 6.93
N LEU A 39 22.78 0.37 7.16
CA LEU A 39 23.07 -1.06 7.05
C LEU A 39 22.27 -1.86 8.07
N ALA A 40 22.18 -1.39 9.31
CA ALA A 40 21.38 -2.04 10.35
C ALA A 40 19.88 -2.03 10.00
N ARG A 41 19.38 -0.94 9.42
CA ARG A 41 18.01 -0.83 8.93
C ARG A 41 17.75 -1.83 7.79
N ARG A 42 18.66 -1.93 6.80
CA ARG A 42 18.53 -2.86 5.67
C ARG A 42 18.58 -4.33 6.07
N ALA A 43 19.11 -4.65 7.25
CA ALA A 43 19.09 -6.02 7.79
C ALA A 43 17.68 -6.52 8.16
N ASN A 44 16.66 -5.65 8.15
CA ASN A 44 15.30 -6.00 8.54
C ASN A 44 14.27 -5.68 7.41
N PRO A 45 14.34 -6.37 6.27
CA PRO A 45 13.51 -6.07 5.12
C PRO A 45 12.02 -6.31 5.40
N THR A 46 11.17 -5.43 4.86
CA THR A 46 9.73 -5.60 4.88
C THR A 46 9.30 -6.70 3.91
N LYS A 47 8.44 -7.60 4.37
CA LYS A 47 7.80 -8.59 3.51
C LYS A 47 6.54 -8.00 2.87
N PHE A 48 6.66 -7.50 1.65
CA PHE A 48 5.50 -7.03 0.89
C PHE A 48 4.66 -8.20 0.38
N GLN A 49 3.33 -8.12 0.57
CA GLN A 49 2.35 -9.08 0.07
C GLN A 49 1.48 -8.41 -0.99
N ILE A 50 1.77 -8.67 -2.26
CA ILE A 50 1.02 -8.09 -3.37
C ILE A 50 -0.30 -8.84 -3.51
N ALA A 51 -1.42 -8.11 -3.39
CA ALA A 51 -2.79 -8.60 -3.52
C ALA A 51 -3.55 -7.81 -4.59
N CYS A 52 -4.54 -8.44 -5.22
CA CYS A 52 -5.54 -7.74 -6.01
C CYS A 52 -6.83 -7.64 -5.21
N MET A 53 -7.46 -6.46 -5.19
CA MET A 53 -8.82 -6.34 -4.70
C MET A 53 -9.81 -6.94 -5.69
N THR A 54 -10.95 -7.42 -5.20
CA THR A 54 -12.02 -7.89 -6.09
C THR A 54 -12.79 -6.73 -6.72
N LEU A 55 -12.60 -5.48 -6.25
CA LEU A 55 -13.25 -4.27 -6.76
C LEU A 55 -13.13 -4.05 -8.28
N PRO A 56 -11.95 -4.22 -8.91
CA PRO A 56 -11.84 -4.08 -10.37
C PRO A 56 -12.79 -5.01 -11.15
N TYR A 57 -13.17 -6.11 -10.54
CA TYR A 57 -14.07 -7.11 -11.10
C TYR A 57 -15.55 -6.96 -10.65
N ALA A 58 -15.93 -5.85 -10.01
CA ALA A 58 -17.25 -5.68 -9.41
C ALA A 58 -18.43 -5.84 -10.40
N GLN A 59 -18.19 -5.70 -11.71
CA GLN A 59 -19.20 -5.92 -12.75
C GLN A 59 -19.40 -7.41 -13.14
N PHE A 60 -18.64 -8.32 -12.53
CA PHE A 60 -18.68 -9.76 -12.77
C PHE A 60 -18.93 -10.52 -11.46
N PRO A 61 -19.38 -11.78 -11.53
CA PRO A 61 -19.56 -12.62 -10.35
C PRO A 61 -18.27 -12.74 -9.53
N LEU A 62 -18.41 -12.81 -8.20
CA LEU A 62 -17.28 -12.94 -7.28
C LEU A 62 -16.38 -14.14 -7.62
N GLU A 63 -16.98 -15.27 -8.02
CA GLU A 63 -16.22 -16.45 -8.43
C GLU A 63 -15.33 -16.19 -9.65
N ARG A 64 -15.85 -15.45 -10.64
CA ARG A 64 -15.05 -15.04 -11.81
C ARG A 64 -13.93 -14.08 -11.41
N ALA A 65 -14.19 -13.18 -10.46
CA ALA A 65 -13.16 -12.30 -9.92
C ALA A 65 -12.01 -13.10 -9.27
N LEU A 66 -12.33 -14.05 -8.39
CA LEU A 66 -11.32 -14.88 -7.71
C LEU A 66 -10.50 -15.71 -8.70
N THR A 67 -11.13 -16.35 -9.68
CA THR A 67 -10.44 -17.15 -10.70
C THR A 67 -9.58 -16.26 -11.60
N GLY A 68 -10.03 -15.05 -11.94
CA GLY A 68 -9.27 -14.07 -12.71
C GLY A 68 -8.03 -13.57 -11.98
N ILE A 69 -8.18 -13.20 -10.70
CA ILE A 69 -7.07 -12.79 -9.83
C ILE A 69 -6.03 -13.91 -9.73
N LYS A 70 -6.46 -15.16 -9.56
CA LYS A 70 -5.56 -16.32 -9.55
C LYS A 70 -4.84 -16.49 -10.89
N SER A 71 -5.55 -16.42 -12.02
CA SER A 71 -4.97 -16.56 -13.36
C SER A 71 -4.01 -15.42 -13.71
N ALA A 72 -4.20 -14.23 -13.12
CA ALA A 72 -3.26 -13.10 -13.20
C ALA A 72 -1.98 -13.32 -12.38
N GLY A 73 -1.86 -14.43 -11.62
CA GLY A 73 -0.66 -14.84 -10.90
C GLY A 73 -0.57 -14.37 -9.46
N TYR A 74 -1.62 -13.78 -8.91
CA TYR A 74 -1.64 -13.39 -7.48
C TYR A 74 -1.69 -14.62 -6.56
N ARG A 75 -1.12 -14.45 -5.37
CA ARG A 75 -1.21 -15.39 -4.24
C ARG A 75 -2.06 -14.85 -3.11
N ASN A 76 -2.42 -13.57 -3.17
CA ASN A 76 -3.22 -12.91 -2.15
C ASN A 76 -4.38 -12.15 -2.80
N VAL A 77 -5.46 -11.99 -2.05
CA VAL A 77 -6.67 -11.27 -2.47
C VAL A 77 -7.13 -10.33 -1.37
N ALA A 78 -7.76 -9.22 -1.75
CA ALA A 78 -8.48 -8.36 -0.82
C ALA A 78 -9.95 -8.31 -1.25
N TRP A 79 -10.86 -8.42 -0.27
CA TRP A 79 -12.30 -8.44 -0.56
C TRP A 79 -12.83 -7.03 -0.73
N GLY A 80 -13.42 -6.76 -1.90
CA GLY A 80 -14.17 -5.55 -2.17
C GLY A 80 -15.54 -5.52 -1.49
N THR A 81 -16.41 -4.66 -2.00
CA THR A 81 -17.74 -4.45 -1.38
C THR A 81 -18.82 -5.33 -1.97
N THR A 82 -19.03 -5.25 -3.29
CA THR A 82 -20.11 -5.95 -3.99
C THR A 82 -19.66 -6.50 -5.33
N HIS A 83 -20.37 -7.50 -5.83
CA HIS A 83 -20.23 -8.03 -7.18
C HIS A 83 -21.57 -8.14 -7.88
N ARG A 84 -21.56 -7.99 -9.21
CA ARG A 84 -22.73 -8.22 -10.04
C ARG A 84 -22.85 -9.72 -10.31
N GLU A 85 -23.83 -10.36 -9.69
CA GLU A 85 -24.14 -11.75 -9.90
C GLU A 85 -25.12 -11.97 -11.08
N ALA A 86 -25.49 -13.22 -11.31
CA ALA A 86 -26.47 -13.57 -12.32
C ALA A 86 -27.74 -12.71 -12.20
N GLN A 87 -28.35 -12.35 -13.32
CA GLN A 87 -29.51 -11.43 -13.40
C GLN A 87 -29.18 -9.96 -13.10
N GLY A 88 -27.88 -9.55 -13.04
CA GLY A 88 -27.47 -8.16 -12.87
C GLY A 88 -27.59 -7.62 -11.43
N LYS A 89 -27.94 -8.44 -10.44
CA LYS A 89 -28.09 -8.06 -9.04
C LYS A 89 -26.71 -7.80 -8.41
N GLN A 90 -26.55 -6.68 -7.74
CA GLN A 90 -25.38 -6.38 -6.92
C GLN A 90 -25.52 -7.12 -5.57
N ILE A 91 -24.56 -7.97 -5.24
CA ILE A 91 -24.54 -8.76 -4.00
C ILE A 91 -23.27 -8.40 -3.21
N PRO A 92 -23.35 -8.16 -1.89
CA PRO A 92 -22.18 -7.97 -1.05
C PRO A 92 -21.27 -9.20 -1.10
N VAL A 93 -19.94 -8.98 -1.08
CA VAL A 93 -18.96 -10.07 -0.92
C VAL A 93 -19.25 -10.87 0.34
N VAL A 94 -19.47 -10.17 1.45
CA VAL A 94 -20.08 -10.69 2.69
C VAL A 94 -21.02 -9.61 3.22
N ALA A 95 -22.28 -9.95 3.52
CA ALA A 95 -23.21 -8.99 4.10
C ALA A 95 -22.77 -8.63 5.54
N ALA A 96 -23.02 -7.38 5.95
CA ALA A 96 -22.59 -6.90 7.27
C ALA A 96 -23.26 -7.64 8.43
N ASP A 97 -24.48 -8.10 8.21
CA ASP A 97 -25.31 -8.86 9.14
C ASP A 97 -25.17 -10.39 9.00
N ALA A 98 -24.34 -10.85 8.04
CA ALA A 98 -24.11 -12.27 7.88
C ALA A 98 -23.31 -12.84 9.08
N PRO A 99 -23.58 -14.08 9.51
CA PRO A 99 -22.82 -14.72 10.56
C PRO A 99 -21.35 -14.93 10.11
N PRO A 100 -20.38 -14.93 11.06
CA PRO A 100 -18.95 -15.06 10.77
C PRO A 100 -18.59 -16.31 9.95
N GLU A 101 -19.39 -17.37 10.04
CA GLU A 101 -19.23 -18.62 9.29
C GLU A 101 -19.25 -18.39 7.77
N LYS A 102 -20.04 -17.43 7.29
CA LYS A 102 -20.06 -17.08 5.85
C LYS A 102 -18.74 -16.50 5.37
N ALA A 103 -18.12 -15.66 6.18
CA ALA A 103 -16.79 -15.16 5.90
C ALA A 103 -15.74 -16.28 5.95
N LYS A 104 -15.84 -17.19 6.93
CA LYS A 104 -14.98 -18.39 7.04
C LYS A 104 -15.07 -19.29 5.81
N GLU A 105 -16.29 -19.58 5.34
CA GLU A 105 -16.54 -20.36 4.12
C GLU A 105 -15.89 -19.71 2.89
N LEU A 106 -16.06 -18.39 2.74
CA LEU A 106 -15.45 -17.65 1.63
C LEU A 106 -13.91 -17.61 1.74
N GLY A 107 -13.37 -17.40 2.96
CA GLY A 107 -11.93 -17.44 3.22
C GLY A 107 -11.32 -18.80 2.83
N LYS A 108 -12.02 -19.91 3.19
CA LYS A 108 -11.62 -21.24 2.74
C LYS A 108 -11.65 -21.37 1.23
N LYS A 109 -12.72 -20.90 0.56
CA LYS A 109 -12.82 -20.95 -0.92
C LYS A 109 -11.67 -20.18 -1.58
N CYS A 110 -11.26 -19.02 -1.04
CA CYS A 110 -10.10 -18.30 -1.54
C CYS A 110 -8.82 -19.15 -1.40
N ARG A 111 -8.58 -19.77 -0.25
CA ARG A 111 -7.39 -20.59 0.00
C ARG A 111 -7.37 -21.86 -0.87
N ASP A 112 -8.51 -22.49 -1.09
CA ASP A 112 -8.65 -23.64 -1.99
C ASP A 112 -8.24 -23.28 -3.44
N LEU A 113 -8.43 -22.01 -3.85
CA LEU A 113 -7.92 -21.45 -5.10
C LEU A 113 -6.45 -21.03 -5.03
N GLY A 114 -5.78 -21.11 -3.87
CA GLY A 114 -4.43 -20.64 -3.62
C GLY A 114 -4.33 -19.11 -3.53
N LEU A 115 -5.36 -18.46 -2.99
CA LEU A 115 -5.42 -17.02 -2.72
C LEU A 115 -5.60 -16.79 -1.21
N GLU A 116 -4.61 -16.20 -0.54
CA GLU A 116 -4.74 -15.81 0.87
C GLU A 116 -5.48 -14.46 0.97
N PRO A 117 -6.61 -14.40 1.70
CA PRO A 117 -7.33 -13.15 1.89
C PRO A 117 -6.65 -12.29 2.97
N LEU A 118 -6.33 -11.02 2.63
CA LEU A 118 -5.55 -10.14 3.51
C LEU A 118 -6.33 -8.96 4.07
N LEU A 119 -7.39 -8.53 3.41
CA LEU A 119 -8.13 -7.32 3.75
C LEU A 119 -9.58 -7.44 3.30
N MET A 120 -10.49 -6.85 4.08
CA MET A 120 -11.90 -6.65 3.69
C MET A 120 -12.37 -5.24 4.04
N PHE A 121 -13.35 -4.72 3.28
CA PHE A 121 -13.95 -3.41 3.57
C PHE A 121 -14.93 -3.47 4.73
N SER A 122 -14.96 -2.42 5.56
CA SER A 122 -15.99 -2.24 6.59
C SER A 122 -17.39 -2.13 5.97
N GLY A 123 -17.48 -1.44 4.84
CA GLY A 123 -18.75 -1.16 4.15
C GLY A 123 -19.64 -0.15 4.88
N ILE A 124 -19.08 0.60 5.83
CA ILE A 124 -19.76 1.64 6.61
C ILE A 124 -18.77 2.74 6.98
N TYR A 125 -19.26 3.98 7.04
CA TYR A 125 -18.46 5.10 7.57
C TYR A 125 -18.47 5.08 9.11
N PRO A 126 -17.36 5.46 9.75
CA PRO A 126 -17.28 5.50 11.21
C PRO A 126 -18.29 6.43 11.89
N GLU A 127 -18.80 7.44 11.17
CA GLU A 127 -19.81 8.38 11.67
C GLU A 127 -21.24 7.81 11.70
N ASP A 128 -21.52 6.77 10.94
CA ASP A 128 -22.87 6.25 10.79
C ASP A 128 -23.44 5.71 12.11
N ALA A 129 -24.77 5.80 12.27
CA ALA A 129 -25.42 5.38 13.49
C ALA A 129 -25.17 3.90 13.83
N LYS A 130 -25.11 3.03 12.82
CA LYS A 130 -24.84 1.59 12.96
C LYS A 130 -23.36 1.22 12.95
N ALA A 131 -22.43 2.18 12.89
CA ALA A 131 -21.03 1.90 12.71
C ALA A 131 -20.49 0.92 13.76
N MET A 132 -20.78 1.13 15.03
CA MET A 132 -20.26 0.29 16.11
C MET A 132 -20.72 -1.18 15.99
N GLU A 133 -21.97 -1.41 15.62
CA GLU A 133 -22.53 -2.75 15.38
C GLU A 133 -21.82 -3.41 14.18
N VAL A 134 -21.77 -2.70 13.06
CA VAL A 134 -21.18 -3.21 11.82
C VAL A 134 -19.67 -3.46 11.97
N PHE A 135 -18.91 -2.58 12.62
CA PHE A 135 -17.50 -2.82 12.87
C PHE A 135 -17.24 -4.05 13.74
N LYS A 136 -18.02 -4.25 14.81
CA LYS A 136 -17.91 -5.46 15.65
C LYS A 136 -18.20 -6.73 14.82
N SER A 137 -19.24 -6.70 13.98
CA SER A 137 -19.54 -7.80 13.05
C SER A 137 -18.38 -8.04 12.07
N ARG A 138 -17.83 -6.99 11.46
CA ARG A 138 -16.69 -7.09 10.52
C ARG A 138 -15.42 -7.64 11.17
N ILE A 139 -15.12 -7.25 12.41
CA ILE A 139 -14.01 -7.83 13.17
C ILE A 139 -14.18 -9.34 13.33
N HIS A 140 -15.36 -9.80 13.75
CA HIS A 140 -15.62 -11.24 13.91
C HIS A 140 -15.62 -11.99 12.58
N GLN A 141 -16.16 -11.39 11.51
CA GLN A 141 -16.11 -11.95 10.16
C GLN A 141 -14.65 -12.07 9.66
N ALA A 142 -13.84 -11.01 9.83
CA ALA A 142 -12.44 -11.01 9.46
C ALA A 142 -11.65 -12.08 10.24
N ALA A 143 -11.82 -12.15 11.56
CA ALA A 143 -11.19 -13.14 12.40
C ALA A 143 -11.57 -14.58 11.98
N ALA A 144 -12.84 -14.85 11.74
CA ALA A 144 -13.32 -16.17 11.29
C ALA A 144 -12.76 -16.56 9.91
N ALA A 145 -12.60 -15.59 9.01
CA ALA A 145 -12.01 -15.78 7.70
C ALA A 145 -10.46 -15.84 7.71
N GLY A 146 -9.82 -15.51 8.83
CA GLY A 146 -8.35 -15.36 8.92
C GLY A 146 -7.83 -14.14 8.18
N ILE A 147 -8.64 -13.08 8.05
CA ILE A 147 -8.27 -11.81 7.42
C ILE A 147 -7.71 -10.88 8.49
N PRO A 148 -6.46 -10.39 8.34
CA PRO A 148 -5.82 -9.55 9.36
C PRO A 148 -6.34 -8.10 9.40
N GLU A 149 -7.03 -7.61 8.36
CA GLU A 149 -7.35 -6.19 8.26
C GLU A 149 -8.78 -5.90 7.78
N VAL A 150 -9.45 -4.97 8.48
CA VAL A 150 -10.73 -4.36 8.07
C VAL A 150 -10.47 -2.92 7.67
N LEU A 151 -10.69 -2.59 6.40
CA LEU A 151 -10.46 -1.28 5.82
C LEU A 151 -11.63 -0.35 6.04
N THR A 152 -11.36 0.86 6.51
CA THR A 152 -12.34 1.94 6.63
C THR A 152 -11.77 3.27 6.15
N PHE A 153 -12.65 4.25 5.93
CA PHE A 153 -12.31 5.60 5.49
C PHE A 153 -13.44 6.56 5.83
N GLY A 154 -13.17 7.88 5.78
CA GLY A 154 -14.13 8.94 6.00
C GLY A 154 -14.89 9.37 4.76
N HIS A 155 -15.78 10.32 4.94
CA HIS A 155 -16.38 11.04 3.83
C HIS A 155 -15.33 11.90 3.11
N THR A 156 -15.54 12.15 1.82
CA THR A 156 -14.62 12.97 1.01
C THR A 156 -14.56 14.44 1.44
N LYS A 157 -15.56 14.90 2.16
CA LYS A 157 -15.65 16.27 2.73
C LYS A 157 -16.16 16.21 4.16
N GLY A 158 -15.58 17.04 5.03
CA GLY A 158 -15.92 17.08 6.45
C GLY A 158 -15.44 15.84 7.20
N GLY A 159 -16.19 15.47 8.21
CA GLY A 159 -15.88 14.36 9.11
C GLY A 159 -16.05 14.77 10.58
N ASN A 160 -15.94 13.80 11.48
CA ASN A 160 -16.01 14.05 12.92
C ASN A 160 -14.89 13.31 13.65
N ARG A 161 -13.69 13.93 13.67
CA ARG A 161 -12.49 13.36 14.30
C ARG A 161 -12.74 12.91 15.74
N LYS A 162 -13.44 13.73 16.56
CA LYS A 162 -13.71 13.37 17.96
C LYS A 162 -14.52 12.09 18.09
N LEU A 163 -15.55 11.94 17.23
CA LEU A 163 -16.38 10.73 17.17
C LEU A 163 -15.56 9.53 16.69
N TRP A 164 -14.68 9.69 15.69
CA TRP A 164 -13.77 8.66 15.21
C TRP A 164 -12.88 8.15 16.34
N VAL A 165 -12.18 9.06 17.02
CA VAL A 165 -11.29 8.72 18.13
C VAL A 165 -12.05 8.00 19.24
N SER A 166 -13.23 8.49 19.63
CA SER A 166 -14.05 7.84 20.66
C SER A 166 -14.43 6.42 20.28
N ARG A 167 -14.93 6.21 19.05
CA ARG A 167 -15.35 4.88 18.56
C ARG A 167 -14.16 3.94 18.39
N PHE A 168 -13.04 4.43 17.88
CA PHE A 168 -11.85 3.61 17.70
C PHE A 168 -11.17 3.25 19.01
N LYS A 169 -11.26 4.06 20.06
CA LYS A 169 -10.83 3.67 21.42
C LYS A 169 -11.63 2.48 21.96
N GLU A 170 -12.90 2.34 21.58
CA GLU A 170 -13.71 1.17 21.93
C GLU A 170 -13.42 -0.03 21.01
N LEU A 171 -13.26 0.19 19.69
CA LEU A 171 -13.08 -0.85 18.70
C LEU A 171 -11.66 -1.42 18.65
N GLY A 172 -10.64 -0.62 18.97
CA GLY A 172 -9.24 -1.02 18.90
C GLY A 172 -8.92 -2.26 19.74
N PRO A 173 -9.24 -2.28 21.04
CA PRO A 173 -9.04 -3.47 21.87
C PRO A 173 -9.79 -4.70 21.33
N ILE A 174 -11.04 -4.52 20.86
CA ILE A 174 -11.83 -5.62 20.29
C ILE A 174 -11.14 -6.18 19.04
N ALA A 175 -10.67 -5.31 18.14
CA ALA A 175 -9.98 -5.75 16.92
C ALA A 175 -8.68 -6.50 17.27
N ARG A 176 -7.84 -5.90 18.11
CA ARG A 176 -6.56 -6.50 18.55
C ARG A 176 -6.76 -7.87 19.21
N ASP A 177 -7.71 -7.99 20.14
CA ASP A 177 -7.97 -9.21 20.90
C ASP A 177 -8.54 -10.35 20.01
N ASN A 178 -9.09 -10.00 18.83
CA ASN A 178 -9.48 -10.94 17.78
C ASN A 178 -8.39 -11.18 16.71
N GLY A 179 -7.18 -10.63 16.87
CA GLY A 179 -6.09 -10.76 15.90
C GLY A 179 -6.33 -9.99 14.61
N VAL A 180 -7.20 -8.98 14.63
CA VAL A 180 -7.57 -8.13 13.49
C VAL A 180 -7.14 -6.70 13.76
N ARG A 181 -6.90 -5.91 12.70
CA ARG A 181 -6.75 -4.45 12.76
C ARG A 181 -7.82 -3.76 11.93
N ILE A 182 -8.33 -2.65 12.43
CA ILE A 182 -9.03 -1.68 11.60
C ILE A 182 -7.97 -0.75 11.01
N VAL A 183 -7.93 -0.64 9.69
CA VAL A 183 -6.97 0.22 8.99
C VAL A 183 -7.69 1.37 8.31
N VAL A 184 -7.27 2.61 8.62
CA VAL A 184 -7.89 3.85 8.15
C VAL A 184 -7.18 4.34 6.91
N LYS A 185 -7.96 4.52 5.83
CA LYS A 185 -7.48 4.95 4.51
C LYS A 185 -7.75 6.44 4.26
N GLN A 186 -6.87 7.10 3.51
CA GLN A 186 -7.10 8.47 3.02
C GLN A 186 -8.30 8.50 2.06
N HIS A 187 -9.24 9.44 2.28
CA HIS A 187 -10.45 9.57 1.46
C HIS A 187 -11.00 11.01 1.44
N GLY A 188 -10.14 12.02 1.54
CA GLY A 188 -10.56 13.41 1.70
C GLY A 188 -11.04 13.72 3.13
N GLY A 189 -11.64 14.90 3.34
CA GLY A 189 -12.15 15.35 4.63
C GLY A 189 -11.15 15.19 5.76
N GLU A 190 -11.59 14.75 6.93
CA GLU A 190 -10.77 14.53 8.13
C GLU A 190 -9.73 13.40 7.95
N THR A 191 -9.88 12.56 6.94
CA THR A 191 -8.93 11.48 6.59
C THR A 191 -8.17 11.77 5.29
N GLY A 192 -8.08 13.04 4.87
CA GLY A 192 -7.54 13.39 3.55
C GLY A 192 -6.04 13.11 3.37
N THR A 193 -5.24 13.13 4.43
CA THR A 193 -3.80 12.90 4.38
C THR A 193 -3.36 11.76 5.29
N GLY A 194 -2.18 11.20 5.03
CA GLY A 194 -1.54 10.24 5.93
C GLY A 194 -1.26 10.85 7.30
N ALA A 195 -0.85 12.12 7.33
CA ALA A 195 -0.66 12.85 8.59
C ALA A 195 -1.95 12.92 9.41
N ALA A 196 -3.09 13.28 8.81
CA ALA A 196 -4.38 13.35 9.50
C ALA A 196 -4.83 11.98 10.03
N CYS A 197 -4.69 10.92 9.22
CA CYS A 197 -4.96 9.56 9.68
C CYS A 197 -4.06 9.16 10.85
N ALA A 198 -2.75 9.44 10.77
CA ALA A 198 -1.81 9.11 11.85
C ALA A 198 -2.11 9.86 13.16
N GLU A 199 -2.57 11.11 13.07
CA GLU A 199 -3.01 11.86 14.25
C GLU A 199 -4.21 11.20 14.95
N ILE A 200 -5.19 10.70 14.18
CA ILE A 200 -6.32 9.94 14.73
C ILE A 200 -5.80 8.67 15.44
N ILE A 201 -4.92 7.90 14.78
CA ILE A 201 -4.36 6.65 15.32
C ILE A 201 -3.57 6.91 16.61
N ARG A 202 -2.73 7.93 16.65
CA ARG A 202 -1.94 8.29 17.85
C ARG A 202 -2.82 8.74 19.01
N GLU A 203 -3.91 9.45 18.73
CA GLU A 203 -4.89 9.84 19.77
C GLU A 203 -5.70 8.66 20.28
N VAL A 204 -5.99 7.66 19.45
CA VAL A 204 -6.62 6.38 19.85
C VAL A 204 -5.67 5.58 20.73
N ALA A 205 -4.38 5.54 20.40
CA ALA A 205 -3.31 4.87 21.14
C ALA A 205 -3.55 3.37 21.37
N ASP A 206 -4.10 2.65 20.36
CA ASP A 206 -4.28 1.19 20.37
C ASP A 206 -3.76 0.55 19.09
N ASP A 207 -3.10 -0.60 19.21
CA ASP A 207 -2.52 -1.32 18.07
C ASP A 207 -3.56 -2.00 17.16
N GLY A 208 -4.80 -2.10 17.60
CA GLY A 208 -5.93 -2.56 16.79
C GLY A 208 -6.39 -1.55 15.74
N ILE A 209 -5.88 -0.30 15.78
CA ILE A 209 -6.21 0.75 14.80
C ILE A 209 -4.93 1.25 14.16
N LYS A 210 -4.81 1.19 12.82
CA LYS A 210 -3.60 1.56 12.06
C LYS A 210 -3.96 2.26 10.75
N VAL A 211 -2.95 2.61 9.96
CA VAL A 211 -3.12 3.29 8.67
C VAL A 211 -3.02 2.27 7.53
N ASN A 212 -3.98 2.34 6.61
CA ASN A 212 -3.82 1.87 5.23
C ASN A 212 -3.52 3.09 4.36
N TYR A 213 -2.41 3.09 3.61
CA TYR A 213 -2.02 4.26 2.84
C TYR A 213 -2.53 4.18 1.41
N ASP A 214 -3.14 5.27 0.91
CA ASP A 214 -3.67 5.41 -0.44
C ASP A 214 -3.11 6.69 -1.10
N ALA A 215 -2.03 6.54 -1.84
CA ALA A 215 -1.32 7.65 -2.48
C ALA A 215 -2.16 8.33 -3.57
N GLY A 216 -2.97 7.56 -4.30
CA GLY A 216 -3.87 8.11 -5.32
C GLY A 216 -4.90 9.04 -4.71
N ASN A 217 -5.54 8.63 -3.60
CA ASN A 217 -6.51 9.48 -2.92
C ASN A 217 -5.89 10.76 -2.33
N VAL A 218 -4.66 10.72 -1.84
CA VAL A 218 -3.94 11.90 -1.36
C VAL A 218 -3.75 12.92 -2.51
N MET A 219 -3.38 12.45 -3.68
CA MET A 219 -3.25 13.30 -4.87
C MET A 219 -4.60 13.78 -5.39
N ASP A 220 -5.57 12.88 -5.55
CA ASP A 220 -6.88 13.16 -6.14
C ASP A 220 -7.66 14.20 -5.33
N TYR A 221 -7.90 13.94 -4.04
CA TYR A 221 -8.76 14.78 -3.22
C TYR A 221 -8.11 16.09 -2.77
N LEU A 222 -6.81 16.08 -2.47
CA LEU A 222 -6.16 17.23 -1.82
C LEU A 222 -4.98 17.83 -2.59
N ARG A 223 -4.56 17.24 -3.70
CA ARG A 223 -3.39 17.70 -4.49
C ARG A 223 -2.10 17.75 -3.66
N VAL A 224 -1.97 16.86 -2.69
CA VAL A 224 -0.79 16.74 -1.84
C VAL A 224 0.19 15.73 -2.44
N ASP A 225 1.48 16.01 -2.36
CA ASP A 225 2.54 15.06 -2.74
C ASP A 225 2.53 13.83 -1.80
N PRO A 226 2.18 12.63 -2.28
CA PRO A 226 2.08 11.45 -1.46
C PRO A 226 3.44 10.97 -0.95
N ILE A 227 4.55 11.31 -1.63
CA ILE A 227 5.91 10.94 -1.22
C ILE A 227 6.34 11.74 0.01
N ALA A 228 5.94 13.01 0.10
CA ALA A 228 6.18 13.81 1.28
C ALA A 228 5.22 13.46 2.43
N ASP A 229 3.97 13.12 2.11
CA ASP A 229 2.93 12.84 3.09
C ASP A 229 3.15 11.49 3.81
N ILE A 230 3.49 10.42 3.11
CA ILE A 230 3.71 9.09 3.72
C ILE A 230 4.78 9.12 4.81
N LYS A 231 5.81 9.95 4.68
CA LYS A 231 6.88 10.09 5.68
C LYS A 231 6.37 10.54 7.04
N LYS A 232 5.21 11.22 7.10
CA LYS A 232 4.59 11.71 8.33
C LYS A 232 3.81 10.62 9.08
N CYS A 233 3.52 9.50 8.42
CA CYS A 233 2.69 8.42 8.95
C CYS A 233 3.30 7.02 8.82
N ALA A 234 4.51 6.87 8.26
CA ALA A 234 5.13 5.58 7.93
C ALA A 234 5.16 4.58 9.09
N ASP A 235 5.34 5.05 10.32
CA ASP A 235 5.36 4.22 11.53
C ASP A 235 4.01 3.55 11.81
N GLU A 236 2.91 4.18 11.40
CA GLU A 236 1.55 3.68 11.59
C GLU A 236 1.02 2.88 10.38
N VAL A 237 1.72 2.92 9.24
CA VAL A 237 1.28 2.19 8.03
C VAL A 237 1.41 0.68 8.23
N ARG A 238 0.34 -0.05 7.93
CA ARG A 238 0.30 -1.52 7.96
C ARG A 238 -0.07 -2.15 6.63
N SER A 239 -0.73 -1.40 5.74
CA SER A 239 -1.08 -1.83 4.39
C SER A 239 -1.24 -0.65 3.44
N PHE A 240 -1.45 -0.96 2.17
CA PHE A 240 -1.71 0.02 1.12
C PHE A 240 -2.93 -0.37 0.29
N CYS A 241 -3.76 0.62 -0.02
CA CYS A 241 -4.58 0.60 -1.22
C CYS A 241 -3.71 1.12 -2.37
N ILE A 242 -3.35 0.22 -3.27
CA ILE A 242 -2.47 0.56 -4.40
C ILE A 242 -3.30 0.94 -5.61
N LYS A 243 -3.04 2.13 -6.09
CA LYS A 243 -3.40 2.68 -7.38
C LYS A 243 -2.40 3.75 -7.75
N ASP A 244 -2.54 4.31 -8.92
CA ASP A 244 -1.82 5.48 -9.37
C ASP A 244 -2.82 6.59 -9.67
N HIS A 245 -2.33 7.79 -9.84
CA HIS A 245 -3.11 8.96 -10.18
C HIS A 245 -2.35 9.82 -11.17
N ARG A 246 -3.07 10.49 -12.05
CA ARG A 246 -2.51 11.45 -13.00
C ARG A 246 -3.37 12.68 -13.08
N THR A 247 -2.71 13.82 -13.26
CA THR A 247 -3.37 15.13 -13.40
C THR A 247 -3.43 15.59 -14.85
N PHE A 248 -2.50 15.15 -15.68
CA PHE A 248 -2.40 15.48 -17.09
C PHE A 248 -2.43 14.19 -17.95
N LEU A 249 -3.10 14.09 -19.06
CA LEU A 249 -4.04 14.93 -19.81
C LEU A 249 -5.45 15.02 -19.20
N LYS A 250 -5.79 14.14 -18.31
CA LYS A 250 -7.05 14.01 -17.60
C LYS A 250 -6.75 13.66 -16.16
N ASP A 251 -7.48 14.29 -15.27
CA ASP A 251 -7.44 14.05 -13.84
C ASP A 251 -8.20 12.76 -13.52
N GLU A 252 -7.48 11.68 -13.27
CA GLU A 252 -8.08 10.37 -13.05
C GLU A 252 -7.16 9.39 -12.31
N ASP A 253 -7.77 8.51 -11.53
CA ASP A 253 -7.11 7.34 -10.98
C ASP A 253 -6.84 6.27 -12.05
N CYS A 254 -5.69 5.63 -11.96
CA CYS A 254 -5.28 4.56 -12.86
C CYS A 254 -4.52 3.43 -12.13
N GLY A 255 -4.13 2.42 -12.87
CA GLY A 255 -3.35 1.30 -12.33
C GLY A 255 -1.91 1.72 -12.01
N PRO A 256 -1.25 1.04 -11.05
CA PRO A 256 0.10 1.39 -10.59
C PRO A 256 1.11 1.41 -11.74
N GLY A 257 1.95 2.45 -11.78
CA GLY A 257 2.92 2.70 -12.83
C GLY A 257 2.33 3.23 -14.15
N LEU A 258 1.10 3.72 -14.14
CA LEU A 258 0.46 4.36 -15.29
C LEU A 258 0.14 5.85 -15.06
N GLY A 259 0.44 6.35 -13.87
CA GLY A 259 0.24 7.74 -13.46
C GLY A 259 1.54 8.45 -13.13
N GLU A 260 1.49 9.33 -12.14
CA GLU A 260 2.57 10.25 -11.76
C GLU A 260 3.22 9.85 -10.41
N ILE A 261 2.75 8.78 -9.73
CA ILE A 261 3.27 8.35 -8.43
C ILE A 261 4.53 7.51 -8.62
N ASP A 262 5.66 7.96 -8.05
CA ASP A 262 6.87 7.17 -7.94
C ASP A 262 6.70 6.10 -6.83
N HIS A 263 6.27 4.91 -7.20
CA HIS A 263 6.01 3.81 -6.26
C HIS A 263 7.27 3.32 -5.53
N TYR A 264 8.45 3.49 -6.10
CA TYR A 264 9.69 3.17 -5.42
C TYR A 264 9.91 4.12 -4.23
N LYS A 265 9.81 5.44 -4.46
CA LYS A 265 9.90 6.43 -3.38
C LYS A 265 8.75 6.32 -2.38
N LEU A 266 7.54 5.96 -2.85
CA LEU A 266 6.38 5.76 -2.00
C LEU A 266 6.60 4.64 -0.98
N LEU A 267 7.13 3.49 -1.39
CA LEU A 267 7.31 2.33 -0.52
C LEU A 267 8.61 2.37 0.29
N HIS A 268 9.59 3.19 -0.11
CA HIS A 268 10.89 3.27 0.56
C HIS A 268 10.83 3.57 2.07
N PRO A 269 9.95 4.48 2.58
CA PRO A 269 9.84 4.74 4.03
C PRO A 269 9.47 3.52 4.87
N VAL A 270 8.83 2.51 4.26
CA VAL A 270 8.40 1.28 4.94
C VAL A 270 9.14 0.03 4.44
N ALA A 271 10.20 0.17 3.64
CA ALA A 271 10.89 -0.96 3.01
C ALA A 271 11.69 -1.84 3.98
N PHE A 272 12.08 -1.31 5.16
CA PHE A 272 12.97 -1.98 6.10
C PHE A 272 12.43 -1.93 7.53
N THR A 273 11.19 -2.36 7.71
CA THR A 273 10.48 -2.35 9.01
C THR A 273 10.40 -3.73 9.67
N GLY A 274 10.81 -4.79 8.97
CA GLY A 274 10.61 -6.18 9.41
C GLY A 274 9.16 -6.65 9.40
N ARG A 275 8.24 -5.79 9.00
CA ARG A 275 6.80 -6.07 9.00
C ARG A 275 6.37 -6.85 7.76
N VAL A 276 5.20 -7.46 7.85
CA VAL A 276 4.45 -7.92 6.68
C VAL A 276 3.49 -6.79 6.30
N ILE A 277 3.58 -6.30 5.06
CA ILE A 277 2.77 -5.17 4.58
C ILE A 277 2.03 -5.57 3.29
N PRO A 278 0.71 -5.70 3.32
CA PRO A 278 -0.13 -5.89 2.15
C PRO A 278 -0.09 -4.68 1.19
N LEU A 279 0.07 -4.95 -0.10
CA LEU A 279 -0.08 -4.00 -1.21
C LEU A 279 -1.31 -4.43 -2.02
N CYS A 280 -2.46 -3.85 -1.74
CA CYS A 280 -3.75 -4.26 -2.31
C CYS A 280 -4.12 -3.39 -3.52
N CYS A 281 -3.97 -3.88 -4.75
CA CYS A 281 -4.36 -3.18 -5.96
C CYS A 281 -5.86 -2.89 -5.98
N GLU A 282 -6.24 -1.63 -5.77
CA GLU A 282 -7.63 -1.15 -5.74
C GLU A 282 -8.11 -0.71 -7.13
N ASN A 283 -7.25 0.00 -7.88
CA ASN A 283 -7.46 0.36 -9.27
C ASN A 283 -6.31 -0.21 -10.11
N ILE A 284 -6.66 -0.83 -11.24
CA ILE A 284 -5.68 -1.44 -12.16
C ILE A 284 -5.89 -0.97 -13.60
N PHE A 285 -6.86 -0.07 -13.83
CA PHE A 285 -7.29 0.32 -15.17
C PHE A 285 -6.28 1.24 -15.85
N ALA A 286 -6.19 1.11 -17.18
CA ALA A 286 -5.39 2.00 -17.99
C ALA A 286 -6.08 3.37 -18.08
N PRO A 287 -5.32 4.49 -17.94
CA PRO A 287 -5.89 5.82 -18.09
C PRO A 287 -6.28 6.10 -19.54
N LEU A 288 -7.22 7.04 -19.73
CA LEU A 288 -7.72 7.49 -21.04
C LEU A 288 -8.40 6.41 -21.89
N LEU A 289 -8.53 5.20 -21.38
CA LEU A 289 -9.19 4.09 -22.05
C LEU A 289 -10.47 3.68 -21.32
N PRO A 290 -11.49 3.18 -22.03
CA PRO A 290 -12.65 2.58 -21.38
C PRO A 290 -12.22 1.33 -20.60
N ARG A 291 -12.92 1.07 -19.49
CA ARG A 291 -12.71 -0.18 -18.74
C ARG A 291 -13.08 -1.37 -19.64
N PRO A 292 -12.32 -2.49 -19.56
CA PRO A 292 -12.67 -3.69 -20.30
C PRO A 292 -14.09 -4.18 -19.98
N ASP A 293 -14.85 -4.49 -21.00
CA ASP A 293 -16.20 -5.09 -20.91
C ASP A 293 -16.16 -6.60 -20.68
N LYS A 294 -15.00 -7.23 -20.91
CA LYS A 294 -14.76 -8.66 -20.68
C LYS A 294 -13.77 -8.87 -19.53
N PRO A 295 -14.00 -9.89 -18.70
CA PRO A 295 -13.15 -10.14 -17.54
C PRO A 295 -11.70 -10.51 -17.90
N GLU A 296 -11.42 -11.06 -19.09
CA GLU A 296 -10.07 -11.37 -19.57
C GLU A 296 -9.22 -10.11 -19.74
N GLY A 297 -9.83 -9.00 -20.14
CA GLY A 297 -9.16 -7.71 -20.21
C GLY A 297 -8.77 -7.19 -18.81
N ILE A 298 -9.60 -7.46 -17.80
CA ILE A 298 -9.29 -7.13 -16.41
C ILE A 298 -8.16 -8.05 -15.89
N ASP A 299 -8.17 -9.35 -16.22
CA ASP A 299 -7.11 -10.29 -15.86
C ASP A 299 -5.73 -9.81 -16.38
N ALA A 300 -5.69 -9.30 -17.63
CA ALA A 300 -4.46 -8.76 -18.22
C ALA A 300 -3.95 -7.52 -17.47
N LEU A 301 -4.84 -6.59 -17.10
CA LEU A 301 -4.50 -5.41 -16.32
C LEU A 301 -4.08 -5.76 -14.89
N ALA A 302 -4.73 -6.73 -14.26
CA ALA A 302 -4.36 -7.25 -12.95
C ALA A 302 -2.95 -7.86 -12.98
N ARG A 303 -2.63 -8.67 -13.98
CA ARG A 303 -1.28 -9.24 -14.17
C ARG A 303 -0.24 -8.16 -14.31
N ARG A 304 -0.48 -7.16 -15.16
CA ARG A 304 0.42 -6.03 -15.34
C ARG A 304 0.68 -5.27 -14.02
N ALA A 305 -0.37 -5.00 -13.24
CA ALA A 305 -0.24 -4.32 -11.97
C ALA A 305 0.62 -5.12 -10.97
N ARG A 306 0.44 -6.44 -10.91
CA ARG A 306 1.26 -7.34 -10.10
C ARG A 306 2.74 -7.29 -10.51
N GLU A 307 3.01 -7.47 -11.80
CA GLU A 307 4.39 -7.50 -12.35
C GLU A 307 5.12 -6.19 -12.09
N PHE A 308 4.45 -5.06 -12.25
CA PHE A 308 5.01 -3.74 -11.90
C PHE A 308 5.41 -3.67 -10.42
N LEU A 309 4.52 -4.07 -9.51
CA LEU A 309 4.82 -4.04 -8.08
C LEU A 309 5.92 -5.03 -7.67
N GLU A 310 6.01 -6.18 -8.33
CA GLU A 310 7.12 -7.13 -8.12
C GLU A 310 8.47 -6.49 -8.48
N ILE A 311 8.55 -5.78 -9.60
CA ILE A 311 9.77 -5.05 -10.00
C ILE A 311 10.12 -3.98 -8.97
N VAL A 312 9.14 -3.18 -8.53
CA VAL A 312 9.36 -2.12 -7.53
C VAL A 312 9.85 -2.71 -6.20
N THR A 313 9.18 -3.73 -5.68
CA THR A 313 9.52 -4.33 -4.39
C THR A 313 10.85 -5.07 -4.43
N GLN A 314 11.18 -5.75 -5.52
CA GLN A 314 12.50 -6.37 -5.72
C GLN A 314 13.60 -5.31 -5.75
N GLY A 315 13.41 -4.22 -6.50
CA GLY A 315 14.40 -3.14 -6.57
C GLY A 315 14.61 -2.40 -5.25
N LEU A 316 13.60 -2.34 -4.37
CA LEU A 316 13.72 -1.75 -3.03
C LEU A 316 14.57 -2.59 -2.08
N LEU A 317 14.54 -3.92 -2.22
CA LEU A 317 15.14 -4.87 -1.30
C LEU A 317 16.49 -5.44 -1.81
N ALA A 318 16.88 -5.09 -3.04
CA ALA A 318 18.19 -5.39 -3.61
C ALA A 318 19.25 -4.42 -3.04
#